data_e9890c1acfc68a0dffafb9a520ba8a77
#
_entry.id   e9890c1acfc68a0dffafb9a520ba8a77
#
_cell.length_a   1.000
_cell.length_b   1.000
_cell.length_c   1.000
_cell.angle_alpha   90.00
_cell.angle_beta   90.00
_cell.angle_gamma   90.00
#
_symmetry.space_group_name_H-M   'P 1'
#
loop_
_entity.id
_entity.type
_entity.pdbx_description
1 polymer ?
#
loop_
_entity_poly.entity_id
_entity_poly.type
_entity_poly.pdbx_seq_one_letter_code
_entity_poly.pdbx_strand_id
1 'polypeptide(L)'
;PVPHAWCMLGEPSAMSILHGMTDNQIERVASFASYVILSVDETKKEQFLADLEAEDTAARQAIKIRYEKMAEEEAADVKALAEAQSKEIEDLNEDYQTKKHQLDGLVKGALISETDFRNLPEEYEEIIEVGMGGEAIKALLDEIDINELIAKLIEEAEGAKGQREKKLLKRLKVIEGMQAAGIKPSSLCLSVLPVIPPDLRPMVQLTGGRFATSDLNDLYRRVINRNNRLKKLIELNAPQVIRRNEMRMLQEAVDALIDNNASHGGRTANSTGGRRKLKSLSDMLKGKQGRFRQNLLGKRVDYSGRSVIVVGPKLKANQCGLPKPLALELFKPFVISWLITNDFAHNIRSATRLIESGDAAVWDALDEVIAGKYVLLNRAPSLHRLSIQAFQPKLVEGKAIQLHPLVANGFNADYDGDQMAVHLPLSDAAQAEARDLMSISHNLLKPADGQPVLSVDQDVVYGNYYLTYDKQSEAKKDRRAFSSVYEAEMAYDAGEITLQTPIRVYVKGEIRNTTLGRVFFNEILPEDYPYDENVQTKKQINHVLADIFNIYGADMTVTVADRIKGLSFRFVTKSGLSIGKEDYTVYERDKIPE
;
A
#
# COMPACT_ATOMS: atom_id res chain seq x y z
N PRO A 1 12.54 19.42 -27.01
CA PRO A 1 12.69 18.88 -25.65
C PRO A 1 11.53 19.35 -24.77
N VAL A 2 11.15 18.50 -23.80
CA VAL A 2 10.05 18.72 -22.88
C VAL A 2 10.57 18.45 -21.48
N PRO A 3 10.52 19.41 -20.51
CA PRO A 3 10.85 19.15 -19.12
C PRO A 3 10.02 18.01 -18.56
N HIS A 4 10.64 17.11 -17.78
CA HIS A 4 9.93 15.99 -17.20
C HIS A 4 9.09 16.45 -16.01
N ALA A 5 7.78 16.18 -16.03
CA ALA A 5 6.82 16.64 -15.02
C ALA A 5 7.28 16.34 -13.58
N TRP A 6 7.79 15.15 -13.28
CA TRP A 6 8.26 14.80 -11.94
C TRP A 6 9.51 15.56 -11.50
N CYS A 7 10.32 16.06 -12.45
CA CYS A 7 11.50 16.85 -12.11
C CYS A 7 11.16 18.32 -11.85
N MET A 8 9.95 18.75 -12.22
CA MET A 8 9.37 20.05 -11.88
C MET A 8 8.49 20.02 -10.63
N LEU A 9 8.07 18.81 -10.19
CA LEU A 9 7.27 18.62 -8.99
C LEU A 9 8.15 18.36 -7.77
N GLY A 10 7.74 18.88 -6.63
CA GLY A 10 8.46 18.74 -5.37
C GLY A 10 8.83 20.12 -4.81
N GLU A 11 9.06 20.22 -3.52
CA GLU A 11 9.45 21.45 -2.84
C GLU A 11 10.78 21.23 -2.07
N PRO A 12 11.91 21.66 -2.63
CA PRO A 12 12.16 22.17 -3.98
C PRO A 12 12.25 21.08 -5.06
N SER A 13 11.94 21.42 -6.31
CA SER A 13 12.05 20.51 -7.45
C SER A 13 13.51 20.25 -7.86
N ALA A 14 13.77 19.13 -8.55
CA ALA A 14 15.12 18.81 -9.01
C ALA A 14 15.69 19.88 -9.94
N MET A 15 14.83 20.48 -10.79
CA MET A 15 15.23 21.57 -11.69
C MET A 15 15.54 22.85 -10.93
N SER A 16 14.76 23.22 -9.92
CA SER A 16 15.02 24.40 -9.10
C SER A 16 16.33 24.26 -8.30
N ILE A 17 16.62 23.06 -7.85
CA ILE A 17 17.89 22.75 -7.16
C ILE A 17 19.09 23.00 -8.08
N LEU A 18 19.03 22.58 -9.34
CA LEU A 18 20.13 22.76 -10.31
C LEU A 18 20.31 24.22 -10.70
N HIS A 19 19.26 24.89 -11.16
CA HIS A 19 19.34 26.26 -11.65
C HIS A 19 19.45 27.31 -10.54
N GLY A 20 19.04 27.00 -9.31
CA GLY A 20 18.90 28.01 -8.25
C GLY A 20 17.67 28.92 -8.41
N MET A 21 16.79 28.60 -9.38
CA MET A 21 15.52 29.29 -9.61
C MET A 21 14.42 28.70 -8.70
N THR A 22 13.36 29.46 -8.46
CA THR A 22 12.18 28.96 -7.76
C THR A 22 11.34 28.07 -8.67
N ASP A 23 10.57 27.13 -8.07
CA ASP A 23 9.69 26.24 -8.83
C ASP A 23 8.70 27.00 -9.71
N ASN A 24 8.15 28.11 -9.21
CA ASN A 24 7.24 28.98 -9.97
C ASN A 24 7.94 29.64 -11.19
N GLN A 25 9.21 30.02 -11.06
CA GLN A 25 9.98 30.55 -12.18
C GLN A 25 10.16 29.52 -13.28
N ILE A 26 10.55 28.30 -12.94
CA ILE A 26 10.71 27.21 -13.89
C ILE A 26 9.39 26.87 -14.57
N GLU A 27 8.30 26.84 -13.80
CA GLU A 27 6.96 26.60 -14.33
C GLU A 27 6.53 27.67 -15.35
N ARG A 28 6.79 28.93 -15.06
CA ARG A 28 6.48 30.03 -16.00
C ARG A 28 7.26 29.93 -17.31
N VAL A 29 8.53 29.51 -17.26
CA VAL A 29 9.32 29.24 -18.47
C VAL A 29 8.79 28.04 -19.22
N ALA A 30 8.58 26.89 -18.53
CA ALA A 30 8.09 25.65 -19.10
C ALA A 30 6.70 25.80 -19.75
N SER A 31 5.82 26.63 -19.16
CA SER A 31 4.48 26.95 -19.66
C SER A 31 4.43 28.02 -20.74
N PHE A 32 5.58 28.52 -21.18
CA PHE A 32 5.68 29.61 -22.18
C PHE A 32 5.05 30.93 -21.72
N ALA A 33 5.01 31.21 -20.41
CA ALA A 33 4.48 32.42 -19.83
C ALA A 33 5.54 33.55 -19.65
N SER A 34 6.82 33.18 -19.62
CA SER A 34 7.93 34.12 -19.48
C SER A 34 9.14 33.66 -20.27
N TYR A 35 9.94 34.62 -20.71
CA TYR A 35 11.28 34.39 -21.27
C TYR A 35 12.27 34.14 -20.12
N VAL A 36 13.33 33.41 -20.41
CA VAL A 36 14.52 33.27 -19.54
C VAL A 36 15.73 33.75 -20.35
N ILE A 37 16.65 34.44 -19.73
CA ILE A 37 17.90 34.87 -20.33
C ILE A 37 18.86 33.67 -20.36
N LEU A 38 19.28 33.23 -21.54
CA LEU A 38 20.19 32.12 -21.76
C LEU A 38 21.65 32.60 -21.63
N SER A 39 22.00 33.68 -22.32
CA SER A 39 23.33 34.25 -22.27
C SER A 39 23.25 35.76 -22.26
N VAL A 40 24.25 36.40 -21.68
CA VAL A 40 24.45 37.84 -21.65
C VAL A 40 25.86 38.12 -22.15
N ASP A 41 26.01 39.04 -23.10
CA ASP A 41 27.30 39.55 -23.55
C ASP A 41 27.80 40.60 -22.55
N GLU A 42 28.57 40.18 -21.57
CA GLU A 42 29.08 41.05 -20.50
C GLU A 42 29.94 42.20 -21.06
N THR A 43 30.67 41.98 -22.16
CA THR A 43 31.50 43.04 -22.76
C THR A 43 30.65 44.14 -23.36
N LYS A 44 29.59 43.82 -24.07
CA LYS A 44 28.63 44.79 -24.58
C LYS A 44 27.87 45.47 -23.44
N LYS A 45 27.45 44.71 -22.43
CA LYS A 45 26.75 45.25 -21.26
C LYS A 45 27.58 46.29 -20.52
N GLU A 46 28.88 46.06 -20.32
CA GLU A 46 29.81 47.01 -19.71
C GLU A 46 29.99 48.25 -20.59
N GLN A 47 30.07 48.09 -21.93
CA GLN A 47 30.11 49.20 -22.86
C GLN A 47 28.86 50.07 -22.78
N PHE A 48 27.69 49.47 -22.83
CA PHE A 48 26.41 50.22 -22.70
C PHE A 48 26.26 50.90 -21.34
N LEU A 49 26.74 50.32 -20.25
CA LEU A 49 26.76 50.99 -18.94
C LEU A 49 27.68 52.21 -18.95
N ALA A 50 28.86 52.11 -19.57
CA ALA A 50 29.78 53.22 -19.70
C ALA A 50 29.23 54.34 -20.61
N ASP A 51 28.58 53.97 -21.71
CA ASP A 51 27.92 54.93 -22.63
C ASP A 51 26.76 55.62 -21.92
N LEU A 52 25.93 54.91 -21.17
CA LEU A 52 24.83 55.49 -20.38
C LEU A 52 25.34 56.44 -19.29
N GLU A 53 26.47 56.14 -18.65
CA GLU A 53 27.10 57.05 -17.67
C GLU A 53 27.69 58.32 -18.35
N ALA A 54 28.24 58.16 -19.56
CA ALA A 54 28.73 59.27 -20.35
C ALA A 54 27.58 60.17 -20.84
N GLU A 55 26.48 59.58 -21.30
CA GLU A 55 25.27 60.31 -21.70
C GLU A 55 24.64 61.08 -20.53
N ASP A 56 24.50 60.49 -19.37
CA ASP A 56 23.97 61.12 -18.16
C ASP A 56 24.83 62.32 -17.74
N THR A 57 26.16 62.11 -17.72
CA THR A 57 27.10 63.20 -17.39
C THR A 57 27.04 64.34 -18.40
N ALA A 58 26.94 64.05 -19.70
CA ALA A 58 26.81 65.05 -20.75
C ALA A 58 25.47 65.82 -20.69
N ALA A 59 24.36 65.09 -20.44
CA ALA A 59 23.04 65.69 -20.28
C ALA A 59 22.95 66.58 -19.04
N ARG A 60 23.52 66.20 -17.92
CA ARG A 60 23.62 67.06 -16.71
C ARG A 60 24.42 68.32 -16.95
N GLN A 61 25.53 68.22 -17.70
CA GLN A 61 26.32 69.37 -18.07
C GLN A 61 25.55 70.30 -19.04
N ALA A 62 24.84 69.69 -20.00
CA ALA A 62 24.02 70.50 -20.95
C ALA A 62 22.85 71.20 -20.23
N ILE A 63 22.19 70.56 -19.29
CA ILE A 63 21.16 71.20 -18.46
C ILE A 63 21.78 72.37 -17.68
N LYS A 64 22.92 72.13 -17.04
CA LYS A 64 23.60 73.16 -16.25
C LYS A 64 23.96 74.41 -17.10
N ILE A 65 24.58 74.19 -18.25
CA ILE A 65 24.96 75.28 -19.19
C ILE A 65 23.71 75.97 -19.72
N ARG A 66 22.62 75.26 -19.99
CA ARG A 66 21.36 75.83 -20.48
C ARG A 66 20.73 76.75 -19.44
N TYR A 67 20.66 76.37 -18.21
CA TYR A 67 20.08 77.16 -17.13
C TYR A 67 21.01 78.30 -16.68
N GLU A 68 22.35 78.18 -16.79
CA GLU A 68 23.30 79.23 -16.57
C GLU A 68 23.12 80.37 -17.64
N LYS A 69 22.93 79.97 -18.90
CA LYS A 69 22.64 81.00 -19.98
C LYS A 69 21.27 81.62 -19.78
N MET A 70 20.24 80.91 -19.40
CA MET A 70 18.91 81.48 -19.12
C MET A 70 18.94 82.42 -17.91
N ALA A 71 19.78 82.20 -16.94
CA ALA A 71 19.97 83.09 -15.80
C ALA A 71 20.73 84.39 -16.15
N GLU A 72 21.58 84.36 -17.22
CA GLU A 72 22.29 85.55 -17.72
C GLU A 72 21.44 86.37 -18.66
N GLU A 73 20.51 85.79 -19.45
CA GLU A 73 19.71 86.44 -20.47
C GLU A 73 18.37 87.02 -19.98
N GLU A 74 17.76 86.46 -18.96
CA GLU A 74 16.49 86.91 -18.42
C GLU A 74 16.64 87.32 -16.94
N ALA A 75 16.24 88.51 -16.57
CA ALA A 75 16.11 89.00 -15.20
C ALA A 75 14.90 88.36 -14.50
N ALA A 76 14.75 87.06 -14.66
CA ALA A 76 13.67 86.20 -14.13
C ALA A 76 14.01 85.69 -12.74
N ASP A 77 12.99 85.37 -12.00
CA ASP A 77 13.07 84.88 -10.63
C ASP A 77 14.02 83.64 -10.49
N VAL A 78 15.24 83.94 -10.03
CA VAL A 78 16.35 82.93 -9.89
C VAL A 78 15.94 81.73 -9.10
N LYS A 79 14.94 81.86 -8.21
CA LYS A 79 14.39 80.74 -7.46
C LYS A 79 13.55 79.79 -8.31
N ALA A 80 12.72 80.35 -9.21
CA ALA A 80 11.87 79.52 -10.08
C ALA A 80 12.71 78.77 -11.12
N LEU A 81 13.81 79.37 -11.62
CA LEU A 81 14.77 78.71 -12.50
C LEU A 81 15.57 77.61 -11.80
N ALA A 82 15.98 77.84 -10.54
CA ALA A 82 16.66 76.80 -9.74
C ALA A 82 15.75 75.60 -9.39
N GLU A 83 14.46 75.84 -9.11
CA GLU A 83 13.47 74.80 -8.89
C GLU A 83 13.19 74.01 -10.17
N ALA A 84 13.09 74.64 -11.32
CA ALA A 84 12.92 74.02 -12.63
C ALA A 84 14.15 73.16 -13.02
N GLN A 85 15.37 73.71 -12.81
CA GLN A 85 16.61 72.91 -13.00
C GLN A 85 16.70 71.72 -12.12
N SER A 86 16.36 71.88 -10.82
CA SER A 86 16.36 70.74 -9.84
C SER A 86 15.39 69.62 -10.26
N LYS A 87 14.21 70.05 -10.76
CA LYS A 87 13.20 69.06 -11.20
C LYS A 87 13.63 68.35 -12.49
N GLU A 88 14.22 69.07 -13.46
CA GLU A 88 14.71 68.43 -14.70
C GLU A 88 15.90 67.47 -14.44
N ILE A 89 16.75 67.79 -13.46
CA ILE A 89 17.83 66.91 -13.00
C ILE A 89 17.27 65.71 -12.25
N GLU A 90 16.19 65.88 -11.48
CA GLU A 90 15.50 64.77 -10.76
C GLU A 90 14.83 63.81 -11.74
N ASP A 91 14.12 64.32 -12.74
CA ASP A 91 13.51 63.52 -13.82
C ASP A 91 14.59 62.75 -14.62
N LEU A 92 15.74 63.39 -14.94
CA LEU A 92 16.87 62.72 -15.60
C LEU A 92 17.49 61.64 -14.73
N ASN A 93 17.59 61.86 -13.43
CA ASN A 93 18.08 60.90 -12.49
C ASN A 93 17.16 59.68 -12.41
N GLU A 94 15.85 59.86 -12.38
CA GLU A 94 14.88 58.78 -12.40
C GLU A 94 15.00 57.96 -13.68
N ASP A 95 15.12 58.58 -14.84
CA ASP A 95 15.32 57.92 -16.13
C ASP A 95 16.63 57.10 -16.15
N TYR A 96 17.73 57.71 -15.69
CA TYR A 96 19.03 57.03 -15.61
C TYR A 96 18.98 55.82 -14.67
N GLN A 97 18.42 55.98 -13.47
CA GLN A 97 18.29 54.90 -12.50
C GLN A 97 17.40 53.76 -13.03
N THR A 98 16.35 54.11 -13.76
CA THR A 98 15.45 53.15 -14.39
C THR A 98 16.17 52.33 -15.46
N LYS A 99 16.91 52.97 -16.36
CA LYS A 99 17.70 52.30 -17.41
C LYS A 99 18.82 51.45 -16.81
N LYS A 100 19.53 51.98 -15.80
CA LYS A 100 20.58 51.25 -15.10
C LYS A 100 20.02 50.01 -14.39
N HIS A 101 18.90 50.16 -13.71
CA HIS A 101 18.24 49.02 -13.03
C HIS A 101 17.76 47.96 -14.02
N GLN A 102 17.28 48.37 -15.20
CA GLN A 102 16.92 47.44 -16.28
C GLN A 102 18.14 46.67 -16.77
N LEU A 103 19.28 47.33 -17.05
CA LEU A 103 20.54 46.72 -17.48
C LEU A 103 21.14 45.81 -16.41
N ASP A 104 21.14 46.23 -15.15
CA ASP A 104 21.62 45.41 -14.02
C ASP A 104 20.78 44.18 -13.83
N GLY A 105 19.47 44.25 -14.12
CA GLY A 105 18.54 43.12 -14.08
C GLY A 105 18.72 42.08 -15.17
N LEU A 106 19.49 42.39 -16.25
CA LEU A 106 19.82 41.45 -17.31
C LEU A 106 20.95 40.53 -16.85
N VAL A 107 20.58 39.45 -16.16
CA VAL A 107 21.50 38.44 -15.66
C VAL A 107 21.05 37.06 -16.18
N LYS A 108 22.01 36.21 -16.49
CA LYS A 108 21.73 34.84 -16.91
C LYS A 108 20.81 34.13 -15.92
N GLY A 109 19.73 33.52 -16.44
CA GLY A 109 18.72 32.85 -15.63
C GLY A 109 17.61 33.77 -15.10
N ALA A 110 17.69 35.10 -15.32
CA ALA A 110 16.60 35.99 -14.96
C ALA A 110 15.41 35.83 -15.90
N LEU A 111 14.20 36.07 -15.35
CA LEU A 111 12.95 36.02 -16.10
C LEU A 111 12.53 37.40 -16.59
N ILE A 112 12.12 37.44 -17.84
CA ILE A 112 11.52 38.63 -18.45
C ILE A 112 10.09 38.28 -18.87
N SER A 113 9.12 39.13 -18.51
CA SER A 113 7.75 38.95 -19.00
C SER A 113 7.66 39.29 -20.50
N GLU A 114 6.63 38.78 -21.20
CA GLU A 114 6.44 39.11 -22.62
C GLU A 114 6.22 40.61 -22.83
N THR A 115 5.59 41.29 -21.89
CA THR A 115 5.37 42.74 -21.93
C THR A 115 6.68 43.51 -21.74
N ASP A 116 7.50 43.09 -20.77
CA ASP A 116 8.77 43.75 -20.49
C ASP A 116 9.76 43.54 -21.65
N PHE A 117 9.80 42.34 -22.24
CA PHE A 117 10.64 42.04 -23.40
C PHE A 117 10.26 42.89 -24.63
N ARG A 118 8.97 43.11 -24.88
CA ARG A 118 8.54 44.00 -25.99
C ARG A 118 8.82 45.47 -25.76
N ASN A 119 8.93 45.87 -24.52
CA ASN A 119 9.22 47.26 -24.12
C ASN A 119 10.73 47.51 -23.94
N LEU A 120 11.57 46.47 -24.08
CA LEU A 120 13.01 46.64 -24.06
C LEU A 120 13.47 47.42 -25.28
N PRO A 121 14.42 48.39 -25.13
CA PRO A 121 15.07 49.03 -26.26
C PRO A 121 15.73 48.01 -27.20
N GLU A 122 15.66 48.25 -28.51
CA GLU A 122 16.28 47.38 -29.53
C GLU A 122 17.77 47.12 -29.25
N GLU A 123 18.47 48.10 -28.70
CA GLU A 123 19.89 48.04 -28.32
C GLU A 123 20.15 46.97 -27.22
N TYR A 124 19.21 46.75 -26.31
CA TYR A 124 19.34 45.73 -25.24
C TYR A 124 19.02 44.31 -25.72
N GLU A 125 18.24 44.18 -26.81
CA GLU A 125 18.01 42.89 -27.45
C GLU A 125 19.28 42.30 -28.03
N GLU A 126 20.28 43.11 -28.42
CA GLU A 126 21.57 42.65 -28.92
C GLU A 126 22.51 42.11 -27.83
N ILE A 127 22.27 42.44 -26.56
CA ILE A 127 23.09 42.04 -25.41
C ILE A 127 22.69 40.67 -24.89
N ILE A 128 21.42 40.29 -25.06
CA ILE A 128 20.86 39.09 -24.42
C ILE A 128 20.34 38.09 -25.44
N GLU A 129 20.57 36.81 -25.17
CA GLU A 129 19.88 35.74 -25.83
C GLU A 129 18.79 35.19 -24.91
N VAL A 130 17.56 35.20 -25.37
CA VAL A 130 16.40 34.77 -24.59
C VAL A 130 15.77 33.54 -25.18
N GLY A 131 15.24 32.69 -24.31
CA GLY A 131 14.54 31.47 -24.71
C GLY A 131 13.27 31.24 -23.91
N MET A 132 12.43 30.34 -24.41
CA MET A 132 11.20 29.90 -23.73
C MET A 132 11.04 28.37 -23.78
N GLY A 133 10.30 27.84 -22.83
CA GLY A 133 9.90 26.42 -22.80
C GLY A 133 11.02 25.46 -22.55
N GLY A 134 10.81 24.21 -22.92
CA GLY A 134 11.76 23.11 -22.65
C GLY A 134 13.09 23.22 -23.39
N GLU A 135 13.17 23.95 -24.50
CA GLU A 135 14.44 24.20 -25.24
C GLU A 135 15.35 25.09 -24.42
N ALA A 136 14.80 26.17 -23.86
CA ALA A 136 15.54 27.10 -23.03
C ALA A 136 16.02 26.43 -21.72
N ILE A 137 15.13 25.69 -21.07
CA ILE A 137 15.50 24.95 -19.83
C ILE A 137 16.60 23.93 -20.14
N LYS A 138 16.51 23.21 -21.27
CA LYS A 138 17.53 22.26 -21.66
C LYS A 138 18.87 22.94 -21.96
N ALA A 139 18.86 24.06 -22.65
CA ALA A 139 20.09 24.83 -22.95
C ALA A 139 20.79 25.26 -21.65
N LEU A 140 20.05 25.80 -20.69
CA LEU A 140 20.60 26.15 -19.38
C LEU A 140 21.14 24.92 -18.62
N LEU A 141 20.48 23.76 -18.72
CA LEU A 141 20.93 22.51 -18.07
C LEU A 141 22.18 21.92 -18.76
N ASP A 142 22.32 22.05 -20.08
CA ASP A 142 23.48 21.56 -20.83
C ASP A 142 24.77 22.34 -20.49
N GLU A 143 24.65 23.61 -20.05
CA GLU A 143 25.77 24.43 -19.66
C GLU A 143 26.24 24.24 -18.21
N ILE A 144 25.47 23.52 -17.38
CA ILE A 144 25.83 23.28 -15.98
C ILE A 144 26.94 22.22 -15.89
N ASP A 145 28.12 22.64 -15.43
CA ASP A 145 29.15 21.69 -14.93
C ASP A 145 28.84 21.36 -13.45
N ILE A 146 28.54 20.08 -13.22
CA ILE A 146 28.22 19.57 -11.87
C ILE A 146 29.39 19.77 -10.90
N ASN A 147 30.65 19.63 -11.38
CA ASN A 147 31.82 19.74 -10.51
C ASN A 147 32.05 21.18 -10.04
N GLU A 148 31.93 22.13 -10.97
CA GLU A 148 32.03 23.55 -10.62
C GLU A 148 30.88 24.00 -9.70
N LEU A 149 29.67 23.49 -9.95
CA LEU A 149 28.50 23.80 -9.14
C LEU A 149 28.66 23.28 -7.69
N ILE A 150 29.21 22.06 -7.52
CA ILE A 150 29.52 21.48 -6.21
C ILE A 150 30.53 22.36 -5.48
N ALA A 151 31.65 22.75 -6.17
CA ALA A 151 32.67 23.59 -5.56
C ALA A 151 32.11 24.93 -5.05
N LYS A 152 31.33 25.63 -5.89
CA LYS A 152 30.65 26.87 -5.52
C LYS A 152 29.69 26.71 -4.34
N LEU A 153 28.92 25.63 -4.31
CA LEU A 153 27.97 25.38 -3.21
C LEU A 153 28.65 25.05 -1.89
N ILE A 154 29.81 24.40 -1.92
CA ILE A 154 30.62 24.14 -0.72
C ILE A 154 31.12 25.48 -0.15
N GLU A 155 31.69 26.33 -1.00
CA GLU A 155 32.19 27.66 -0.60
C GLU A 155 31.06 28.54 -0.01
N GLU A 156 29.89 28.56 -0.68
CA GLU A 156 28.71 29.28 -0.18
C GLU A 156 28.17 28.71 1.14
N ALA A 157 28.27 27.39 1.35
CA ALA A 157 27.80 26.74 2.56
C ALA A 157 28.70 27.02 3.77
N GLU A 158 30.03 27.12 3.56
CA GLU A 158 31.00 27.48 4.61
C GLU A 158 30.78 28.92 5.13
N GLY A 159 30.32 29.81 4.27
CA GLY A 159 29.99 31.21 4.65
C GLY A 159 28.57 31.42 5.19
N ALA A 160 27.69 30.43 5.10
CA ALA A 160 26.27 30.54 5.45
C ALA A 160 25.98 29.99 6.86
N LYS A 161 24.93 30.55 7.54
CA LYS A 161 24.49 30.09 8.86
C LYS A 161 22.98 29.85 8.90
N GLY A 162 22.56 28.87 9.69
CA GLY A 162 21.16 28.62 10.03
C GLY A 162 20.32 28.02 8.90
N GLN A 163 19.21 28.66 8.52
CA GLN A 163 18.29 28.11 7.50
C GLN A 163 18.89 28.13 6.08
N ARG A 164 19.74 29.13 5.78
CA ARG A 164 20.41 29.23 4.46
C ARG A 164 21.41 28.10 4.28
N GLU A 165 22.21 27.81 5.30
CA GLU A 165 23.13 26.67 5.33
C GLU A 165 22.39 25.34 5.08
N LYS A 166 21.29 25.09 5.80
CA LYS A 166 20.48 23.87 5.62
C LYS A 166 19.93 23.72 4.20
N LYS A 167 19.52 24.82 3.57
CA LYS A 167 19.05 24.79 2.17
C LYS A 167 20.19 24.47 1.20
N LEU A 168 21.38 25.07 1.39
CA LEU A 168 22.56 24.80 0.57
C LEU A 168 23.04 23.37 0.73
N LEU A 169 23.12 22.85 1.94
CA LEU A 169 23.49 21.43 2.20
C LEU A 169 22.50 20.45 1.57
N LYS A 170 21.19 20.77 1.63
CA LYS A 170 20.17 19.94 0.96
C LYS A 170 20.34 19.96 -0.57
N ARG A 171 20.65 21.12 -1.13
CA ARG A 171 20.95 21.29 -2.56
C ARG A 171 22.19 20.51 -2.96
N LEU A 172 23.28 20.65 -2.22
CA LEU A 172 24.55 19.96 -2.42
C LEU A 172 24.35 18.43 -2.43
N LYS A 173 23.64 17.89 -1.45
CA LYS A 173 23.37 16.43 -1.35
C LYS A 173 22.69 15.87 -2.59
N VAL A 174 21.76 16.60 -3.21
CA VAL A 174 21.06 16.15 -4.42
C VAL A 174 22.01 16.17 -5.62
N ILE A 175 22.85 17.21 -5.75
CA ILE A 175 23.78 17.37 -6.85
C ILE A 175 24.92 16.33 -6.77
N GLU A 176 25.47 16.08 -5.58
CA GLU A 176 26.42 14.98 -5.34
C GLU A 176 25.82 13.62 -5.69
N GLY A 177 24.53 13.39 -5.34
CA GLY A 177 23.82 12.19 -5.73
C GLY A 177 23.69 12.02 -7.25
N MET A 178 23.47 13.12 -7.98
CA MET A 178 23.47 13.09 -9.46
C MET A 178 24.85 12.81 -10.02
N GLN A 179 25.91 13.40 -9.46
CA GLN A 179 27.29 13.14 -9.85
C GLN A 179 27.65 11.67 -9.63
N ALA A 180 27.37 11.12 -8.44
CA ALA A 180 27.65 9.72 -8.11
C ALA A 180 26.89 8.74 -9.02
N ALA A 181 25.69 9.11 -9.45
CA ALA A 181 24.88 8.31 -10.38
C ALA A 181 25.25 8.51 -11.86
N GLY A 182 26.17 9.44 -12.19
CA GLY A 182 26.54 9.78 -13.57
C GLY A 182 25.41 10.40 -14.39
N ILE A 183 24.45 11.06 -13.76
CA ILE A 183 23.28 11.65 -14.41
C ILE A 183 23.63 13.06 -14.90
N LYS A 184 23.48 13.30 -16.20
CA LYS A 184 23.65 14.64 -16.79
C LYS A 184 22.45 15.51 -16.46
N PRO A 185 22.62 16.81 -16.10
CA PRO A 185 21.51 17.72 -15.84
C PRO A 185 20.48 17.79 -16.97
N SER A 186 20.93 17.82 -18.23
CA SER A 186 20.03 17.87 -19.40
C SER A 186 19.12 16.65 -19.57
N SER A 187 19.43 15.50 -18.93
CA SER A 187 18.54 14.32 -18.94
C SER A 187 17.22 14.53 -18.19
N LEU A 188 17.09 15.61 -17.42
CA LEU A 188 15.81 16.01 -16.84
C LEU A 188 14.80 16.53 -17.88
N CYS A 189 15.28 16.86 -19.10
CA CYS A 189 14.44 17.21 -20.24
C CYS A 189 14.34 16.06 -21.23
N LEU A 190 13.13 15.64 -21.56
CA LEU A 190 12.87 14.56 -22.52
C LEU A 190 13.00 15.07 -23.95
N SER A 191 13.94 14.55 -24.71
CA SER A 191 14.03 14.75 -26.17
C SER A 191 13.33 13.62 -26.93
N VAL A 192 13.29 12.42 -26.34
CA VAL A 192 12.63 11.22 -26.85
C VAL A 192 11.71 10.69 -25.76
N LEU A 193 10.45 10.44 -26.12
CA LEU A 193 9.46 9.87 -25.20
C LEU A 193 9.35 8.35 -25.44
N PRO A 194 9.63 7.51 -24.44
CA PRO A 194 9.45 6.06 -24.58
C PRO A 194 7.96 5.69 -24.63
N VAL A 195 7.64 4.72 -25.48
CA VAL A 195 6.28 4.16 -25.60
C VAL A 195 6.27 2.76 -25.01
N ILE A 196 5.43 2.52 -24.02
CA ILE A 196 5.31 1.20 -23.39
C ILE A 196 4.74 0.16 -24.37
N PRO A 197 5.10 -1.14 -24.22
CA PRO A 197 4.60 -2.21 -25.07
C PRO A 197 3.07 -2.30 -25.12
N PRO A 198 2.48 -2.80 -26.23
CA PRO A 198 1.03 -2.92 -26.41
C PRO A 198 0.34 -3.76 -25.33
N ASP A 199 1.00 -4.79 -24.79
CA ASP A 199 0.44 -5.64 -23.75
C ASP A 199 0.16 -4.89 -22.44
N LEU A 200 0.92 -3.82 -22.16
CA LEU A 200 0.73 -2.96 -20.99
C LEU A 200 -0.35 -1.87 -21.21
N ARG A 201 -0.79 -1.67 -22.46
CA ARG A 201 -1.86 -0.74 -22.85
C ARG A 201 -2.85 -1.38 -23.83
N PRO A 202 -3.51 -2.46 -23.43
CA PRO A 202 -4.29 -3.29 -24.34
C PRO A 202 -5.46 -2.53 -24.98
N MET A 203 -5.82 -2.98 -26.19
CA MET A 203 -7.03 -2.61 -26.90
C MET A 203 -7.79 -3.89 -27.20
N VAL A 204 -8.99 -4.04 -26.62
CA VAL A 204 -9.81 -5.25 -26.72
C VAL A 204 -11.10 -4.93 -27.48
N GLN A 205 -11.42 -5.76 -28.46
CA GLN A 205 -12.68 -5.65 -29.19
C GLN A 205 -13.82 -6.23 -28.33
N LEU A 206 -14.86 -5.43 -28.13
CA LEU A 206 -16.09 -5.83 -27.46
C LEU A 206 -17.11 -6.35 -28.49
N THR A 207 -18.09 -7.10 -28.00
CA THR A 207 -19.27 -7.49 -28.79
C THR A 207 -19.96 -6.26 -29.38
N GLY A 208 -20.26 -6.27 -30.69
CA GLY A 208 -20.86 -5.13 -31.41
C GLY A 208 -19.84 -4.16 -32.05
N GLY A 209 -18.59 -4.59 -32.27
CA GLY A 209 -17.58 -3.83 -33.02
C GLY A 209 -16.97 -2.62 -32.28
N ARG A 210 -17.31 -2.43 -31.02
CA ARG A 210 -16.70 -1.39 -30.16
C ARG A 210 -15.39 -1.89 -29.54
N PHE A 211 -14.47 -0.97 -29.32
CA PHE A 211 -13.18 -1.27 -28.67
C PHE A 211 -13.14 -0.66 -27.27
N ALA A 212 -12.73 -1.48 -26.29
CA ALA A 212 -12.27 -0.99 -25.01
C ALA A 212 -10.75 -0.79 -25.07
N THR A 213 -10.29 0.39 -24.72
CA THR A 213 -8.88 0.73 -24.79
C THR A 213 -8.40 1.28 -23.46
N SER A 214 -7.11 1.08 -23.16
CA SER A 214 -6.46 1.73 -22.04
C SER A 214 -6.43 3.24 -22.22
N ASP A 215 -6.59 3.99 -21.12
CA ASP A 215 -6.51 5.45 -21.14
C ASP A 215 -5.15 5.97 -21.66
N LEU A 216 -4.07 5.19 -21.47
CA LEU A 216 -2.76 5.51 -21.99
C LEU A 216 -2.72 5.64 -23.52
N ASN A 217 -3.49 4.85 -24.25
CA ASN A 217 -3.55 4.97 -25.70
C ASN A 217 -4.11 6.32 -26.15
N ASP A 218 -5.07 6.86 -25.41
CA ASP A 218 -5.65 8.18 -25.68
C ASP A 218 -4.63 9.30 -25.37
N LEU A 219 -3.90 9.17 -24.28
CA LEU A 219 -2.83 10.12 -23.91
C LEU A 219 -1.67 10.08 -24.91
N TYR A 220 -1.17 8.91 -25.32
CA TYR A 220 -0.16 8.79 -26.38
C TYR A 220 -0.64 9.38 -27.71
N ARG A 221 -1.87 9.11 -28.11
CA ARG A 221 -2.48 9.67 -29.32
C ARG A 221 -2.47 11.20 -29.29
N ARG A 222 -2.79 11.82 -28.16
CA ARG A 222 -2.74 13.29 -27.99
C ARG A 222 -1.33 13.81 -28.19
N VAL A 223 -0.33 13.20 -27.56
CA VAL A 223 1.08 13.60 -27.73
C VAL A 223 1.51 13.48 -29.19
N ILE A 224 1.24 12.35 -29.85
CA ILE A 224 1.61 12.12 -31.24
C ILE A 224 0.95 13.14 -32.17
N ASN A 225 -0.35 13.39 -32.00
CA ASN A 225 -1.09 14.36 -32.82
C ASN A 225 -0.54 15.78 -32.65
N ARG A 226 -0.24 16.20 -31.39
CA ARG A 226 0.38 17.52 -31.13
C ARG A 226 1.78 17.62 -31.73
N ASN A 227 2.60 16.60 -31.58
CA ASN A 227 3.94 16.58 -32.15
C ASN A 227 3.91 16.65 -33.69
N ASN A 228 3.03 15.89 -34.35
CA ASN A 228 2.88 15.90 -35.80
C ASN A 228 2.37 17.27 -36.30
N ARG A 229 1.46 17.88 -35.56
CA ARG A 229 0.96 19.22 -35.89
C ARG A 229 2.06 20.28 -35.74
N LEU A 230 2.85 20.20 -34.68
CA LEU A 230 3.99 21.10 -34.46
C LEU A 230 5.02 20.96 -35.59
N LYS A 231 5.36 19.73 -36.01
CA LYS A 231 6.27 19.49 -37.15
C LYS A 231 5.77 20.22 -38.41
N LYS A 232 4.50 20.04 -38.76
CA LYS A 232 3.89 20.72 -39.91
C LYS A 232 3.91 22.25 -39.80
N LEU A 233 3.70 22.79 -38.59
CA LEU A 233 3.78 24.25 -38.37
C LEU A 233 5.21 24.80 -38.53
N ILE A 234 6.20 24.00 -38.16
CA ILE A 234 7.62 24.33 -38.36
C ILE A 234 7.97 24.31 -39.86
N GLU A 235 7.57 23.24 -40.56
CA GLU A 235 7.77 23.08 -42.02
C GLU A 235 7.13 24.21 -42.84
N LEU A 236 5.96 24.68 -42.39
CA LEU A 236 5.21 25.78 -43.03
C LEU A 236 5.68 27.19 -42.59
N ASN A 237 6.74 27.31 -41.81
CA ASN A 237 7.21 28.58 -41.23
C ASN A 237 6.08 29.42 -40.62
N ALA A 238 5.17 28.79 -39.87
CA ALA A 238 4.04 29.46 -39.23
C ALA A 238 4.53 30.51 -38.22
N PRO A 239 3.73 31.60 -37.98
CA PRO A 239 4.07 32.64 -37.01
C PRO A 239 4.45 32.07 -35.63
N GLN A 240 5.40 32.74 -34.97
CA GLN A 240 5.94 32.29 -33.67
C GLN A 240 4.85 32.05 -32.62
N VAL A 241 3.82 32.90 -32.57
CA VAL A 241 2.71 32.81 -31.61
C VAL A 241 1.97 31.48 -31.74
N ILE A 242 1.73 31.03 -32.99
CA ILE A 242 1.05 29.75 -33.25
C ILE A 242 1.95 28.56 -32.88
N ARG A 243 3.24 28.64 -33.20
CA ARG A 243 4.22 27.61 -32.85
C ARG A 243 4.36 27.46 -31.33
N ARG A 244 4.48 28.59 -30.60
CA ARG A 244 4.56 28.61 -29.13
C ARG A 244 3.31 27.96 -28.48
N ASN A 245 2.12 28.32 -28.97
CA ASN A 245 0.89 27.73 -28.44
C ASN A 245 0.85 26.20 -28.64
N GLU A 246 1.30 25.71 -29.79
CA GLU A 246 1.34 24.25 -30.04
C GLU A 246 2.43 23.56 -29.20
N MET A 247 3.59 24.21 -28.98
CA MET A 247 4.64 23.71 -28.07
C MET A 247 4.11 23.62 -26.63
N ARG A 248 3.39 24.63 -26.14
CA ARG A 248 2.74 24.61 -24.84
C ARG A 248 1.73 23.46 -24.73
N MET A 249 0.90 23.26 -25.75
CA MET A 249 -0.07 22.16 -25.77
C MET A 249 0.61 20.80 -25.84
N LEU A 250 1.79 20.68 -26.46
CA LEU A 250 2.60 19.47 -26.46
C LEU A 250 3.16 19.20 -25.07
N GLN A 251 3.68 20.21 -24.38
CA GLN A 251 4.12 20.11 -22.98
C GLN A 251 2.97 19.61 -22.09
N GLU A 252 1.79 20.25 -22.16
CA GLU A 252 0.60 19.84 -21.41
C GLU A 252 0.20 18.39 -21.69
N ALA A 253 0.32 17.93 -22.95
CA ALA A 253 -0.01 16.56 -23.33
C ALA A 253 0.98 15.53 -22.75
N VAL A 254 2.27 15.88 -22.71
CA VAL A 254 3.32 15.02 -22.11
C VAL A 254 3.17 15.00 -20.59
N ASP A 255 2.92 16.15 -19.96
CA ASP A 255 2.69 16.24 -18.52
C ASP A 255 1.48 15.39 -18.10
N ALA A 256 0.37 15.47 -18.84
CA ALA A 256 -0.80 14.66 -18.61
C ALA A 256 -0.56 13.14 -18.81
N LEU A 257 0.34 12.75 -19.71
CA LEU A 257 0.73 11.35 -19.89
C LEU A 257 1.52 10.84 -18.68
N ILE A 258 2.44 11.65 -18.15
CA ILE A 258 3.28 11.28 -17.01
C ILE A 258 2.48 11.33 -15.70
N ASP A 259 1.87 12.47 -15.40
CA ASP A 259 1.03 12.65 -14.22
C ASP A 259 -0.13 13.63 -14.48
N ASN A 260 -1.31 13.10 -14.70
CA ASN A 260 -2.50 13.88 -14.98
C ASN A 260 -3.09 14.58 -13.72
N ASN A 261 -2.60 14.27 -12.52
CA ASN A 261 -3.04 14.90 -11.27
C ASN A 261 -2.32 16.21 -10.97
N ALA A 262 -1.08 16.30 -11.42
CA ALA A 262 -0.16 17.38 -11.14
C ALA A 262 -0.03 18.37 -12.33
N SER A 263 -1.10 18.56 -13.08
CA SER A 263 -1.06 19.44 -14.25
C SER A 263 -0.79 20.89 -13.85
N HIS A 264 0.30 21.43 -14.36
CA HIS A 264 0.58 22.86 -14.32
C HIS A 264 -0.57 23.61 -15.01
N GLY A 265 -1.14 24.61 -14.32
CA GLY A 265 -2.25 25.42 -14.83
C GLY A 265 -3.67 24.82 -14.66
N GLY A 266 -3.84 23.76 -13.85
CA GLY A 266 -5.17 23.28 -13.42
C GLY A 266 -6.00 22.53 -14.47
N ARG A 267 -5.46 22.26 -15.67
CA ARG A 267 -6.17 21.55 -16.74
C ARG A 267 -5.81 20.07 -16.79
N THR A 268 -6.73 19.22 -16.34
CA THR A 268 -6.59 17.76 -16.43
C THR A 268 -7.05 17.25 -17.79
N ALA A 269 -6.38 16.24 -18.34
CA ALA A 269 -6.83 15.53 -19.52
C ALA A 269 -8.02 14.63 -19.19
N ASN A 270 -9.17 14.91 -19.78
CA ASN A 270 -10.40 14.16 -19.59
C ASN A 270 -10.73 13.29 -20.83
N SER A 271 -11.57 12.28 -20.62
CA SER A 271 -12.13 11.46 -21.70
C SER A 271 -12.97 12.31 -22.67
N THR A 272 -13.20 11.79 -23.87
CA THR A 272 -14.13 12.37 -24.84
C THR A 272 -15.51 12.51 -24.20
N GLY A 273 -15.99 13.74 -24.01
CA GLY A 273 -17.22 14.05 -23.25
C GLY A 273 -16.99 14.64 -21.85
N GLY A 274 -15.76 14.82 -21.42
CA GLY A 274 -15.39 15.61 -20.22
C GLY A 274 -15.74 15.03 -18.85
N ARG A 275 -16.37 13.84 -18.80
CA ARG A 275 -16.92 13.29 -17.55
C ARG A 275 -15.92 12.51 -16.69
N ARG A 276 -14.84 12.01 -17.25
CA ARG A 276 -13.89 11.16 -16.53
C ARG A 276 -12.46 11.59 -16.83
N LYS A 277 -11.67 11.75 -15.79
CA LYS A 277 -10.22 11.96 -15.86
C LYS A 277 -9.53 10.72 -16.40
N LEU A 278 -8.59 10.89 -17.32
CA LEU A 278 -7.78 9.79 -17.86
C LEU A 278 -6.70 9.39 -16.86
N LYS A 279 -6.46 8.10 -16.70
CA LYS A 279 -5.39 7.55 -15.87
C LYS A 279 -4.05 7.71 -16.57
N SER A 280 -3.12 8.42 -15.92
CA SER A 280 -1.74 8.63 -16.38
C SER A 280 -0.82 7.46 -16.04
N LEU A 281 0.45 7.51 -16.49
CA LEU A 281 1.50 6.55 -16.10
C LEU A 281 1.70 6.53 -14.57
N SER A 282 1.70 7.70 -13.93
CA SER A 282 1.78 7.82 -12.48
C SER A 282 0.63 7.13 -11.77
N ASP A 283 -0.60 7.28 -12.26
CA ASP A 283 -1.79 6.62 -11.70
C ASP A 283 -1.76 5.09 -11.87
N MET A 284 -1.06 4.59 -12.88
CA MET A 284 -0.83 3.15 -13.06
C MET A 284 0.12 2.55 -11.99
N LEU A 285 0.95 3.38 -11.37
CA LEU A 285 1.91 2.96 -10.35
C LEU A 285 1.41 3.23 -8.94
N LYS A 286 0.73 4.36 -8.73
CA LYS A 286 0.27 4.85 -7.42
C LYS A 286 -1.02 4.20 -6.93
N GLY A 287 -1.24 4.23 -5.62
CA GLY A 287 -2.49 3.85 -4.98
C GLY A 287 -2.75 2.36 -4.86
N LYS A 288 -3.95 2.00 -4.35
CA LYS A 288 -4.36 0.62 -4.07
C LYS A 288 -4.47 -0.25 -5.34
N GLN A 289 -4.84 0.36 -6.46
CA GLN A 289 -5.00 -0.30 -7.76
C GLN A 289 -3.78 -0.11 -8.68
N GLY A 290 -2.70 0.49 -8.15
CA GLY A 290 -1.45 0.67 -8.88
C GLY A 290 -0.62 -0.61 -8.96
N ARG A 291 0.35 -0.60 -9.87
CA ARG A 291 1.21 -1.76 -10.17
C ARG A 291 1.95 -2.28 -8.93
N PHE A 292 2.45 -1.38 -8.07
CA PHE A 292 3.16 -1.79 -6.87
C PHE A 292 2.26 -2.57 -5.90
N ARG A 293 1.11 -2.01 -5.53
CA ARG A 293 0.23 -2.63 -4.52
C ARG A 293 -0.61 -3.78 -5.04
N GLN A 294 -1.04 -3.75 -6.31
CA GLN A 294 -1.96 -4.74 -6.87
C GLN A 294 -1.26 -5.92 -7.53
N ASN A 295 -0.06 -5.73 -8.11
CA ASN A 295 0.59 -6.74 -8.94
C ASN A 295 1.99 -7.16 -8.47
N LEU A 296 2.71 -6.31 -7.70
CA LEU A 296 4.08 -6.59 -7.25
C LEU A 296 4.14 -7.01 -5.79
N LEU A 297 3.51 -6.27 -4.88
CA LEU A 297 3.45 -6.62 -3.45
C LEU A 297 2.52 -7.80 -3.17
N GLY A 298 1.58 -8.08 -4.04
CA GLY A 298 0.69 -9.22 -3.97
C GLY A 298 0.15 -9.56 -5.35
N LYS A 299 0.05 -10.86 -5.65
CA LYS A 299 -0.47 -11.39 -6.92
C LYS A 299 -1.58 -12.40 -6.64
N ARG A 300 -2.46 -12.59 -7.61
CA ARG A 300 -3.35 -13.76 -7.63
C ARG A 300 -2.51 -14.98 -7.95
N VAL A 301 -2.70 -16.04 -7.18
CA VAL A 301 -1.94 -17.28 -7.34
C VAL A 301 -2.85 -18.42 -7.77
N ASP A 302 -2.32 -19.32 -8.60
CA ASP A 302 -2.97 -20.56 -8.98
C ASP A 302 -3.00 -21.54 -7.80
N TYR A 303 -3.71 -22.63 -7.94
CA TYR A 303 -3.89 -23.65 -6.91
C TYR A 303 -4.44 -23.09 -5.60
N SER A 304 -5.37 -22.16 -5.74
CA SER A 304 -6.07 -21.53 -4.62
C SER A 304 -7.57 -21.49 -4.91
N GLY A 305 -8.35 -21.56 -3.86
CA GLY A 305 -9.80 -21.48 -3.92
C GLY A 305 -10.36 -20.75 -2.70
N ARG A 306 -11.64 -20.46 -2.74
CA ARG A 306 -12.32 -19.78 -1.64
C ARG A 306 -13.72 -20.36 -1.46
N SER A 307 -14.12 -20.58 -0.21
CA SER A 307 -15.48 -20.99 0.12
C SER A 307 -15.89 -20.50 1.49
N VAL A 308 -17.19 -20.60 1.77
CA VAL A 308 -17.76 -20.34 3.10
C VAL A 308 -17.28 -21.41 4.07
N ILE A 309 -17.08 -21.05 5.34
CA ILE A 309 -16.70 -21.97 6.40
C ILE A 309 -17.91 -22.38 7.22
N VAL A 310 -17.87 -23.63 7.69
CA VAL A 310 -18.82 -24.19 8.65
C VAL A 310 -18.07 -24.95 9.74
N VAL A 311 -18.70 -25.14 10.88
CA VAL A 311 -18.09 -25.89 11.97
C VAL A 311 -17.90 -27.36 11.60
N GLY A 312 -16.71 -27.89 11.90
CA GLY A 312 -16.37 -29.31 11.73
C GLY A 312 -16.15 -30.03 13.08
N PRO A 313 -17.19 -30.41 13.84
CA PRO A 313 -17.04 -30.94 15.19
C PRO A 313 -16.33 -32.30 15.25
N LYS A 314 -16.40 -33.09 14.17
CA LYS A 314 -15.75 -34.40 14.06
C LYS A 314 -14.30 -34.35 13.59
N LEU A 315 -13.79 -33.20 13.19
CA LEU A 315 -12.41 -33.03 12.77
C LEU A 315 -11.46 -33.05 13.96
N LYS A 316 -10.21 -33.47 13.71
CA LYS A 316 -9.10 -33.27 14.65
C LYS A 316 -8.55 -31.85 14.46
N ALA A 317 -7.87 -31.29 15.45
CA ALA A 317 -7.36 -29.92 15.41
C ALA A 317 -6.38 -29.67 14.25
N ASN A 318 -5.66 -30.67 13.79
CA ASN A 318 -4.76 -30.60 12.63
C ASN A 318 -5.45 -30.85 11.28
N GLN A 319 -6.76 -31.06 11.25
CA GLN A 319 -7.53 -31.37 10.04
C GLN A 319 -8.48 -30.25 9.65
N CYS A 320 -8.72 -30.13 8.34
CA CYS A 320 -9.81 -29.34 7.79
C CYS A 320 -10.67 -30.19 6.86
N GLY A 321 -11.95 -29.89 6.78
CA GLY A 321 -12.84 -30.50 5.81
C GLY A 321 -12.82 -29.73 4.50
N LEU A 322 -12.33 -30.35 3.43
CA LEU A 322 -12.26 -29.74 2.11
C LEU A 322 -13.38 -30.32 1.23
N PRO A 323 -14.26 -29.47 0.65
CA PRO A 323 -15.29 -29.93 -0.27
C PRO A 323 -14.71 -30.69 -1.46
N LYS A 324 -15.27 -31.86 -1.78
CA LYS A 324 -14.81 -32.71 -2.89
C LYS A 324 -14.64 -31.93 -4.22
N PRO A 325 -15.60 -31.10 -4.67
CA PRO A 325 -15.42 -30.36 -5.92
C PRO A 325 -14.26 -29.37 -5.88
N LEU A 326 -14.05 -28.70 -4.73
CA LEU A 326 -12.95 -27.76 -4.55
C LEU A 326 -11.61 -28.49 -4.52
N ALA A 327 -11.55 -29.64 -3.81
CA ALA A 327 -10.36 -30.47 -3.74
C ALA A 327 -9.96 -30.98 -5.13
N LEU A 328 -10.92 -31.44 -5.93
CA LEU A 328 -10.67 -31.94 -7.27
C LEU A 328 -10.03 -30.90 -8.20
N GLU A 329 -10.51 -29.67 -8.13
CA GLU A 329 -9.90 -28.58 -8.92
C GLU A 329 -8.51 -28.17 -8.42
N LEU A 330 -8.30 -28.12 -7.11
CA LEU A 330 -6.99 -27.78 -6.53
C LEU A 330 -5.93 -28.84 -6.83
N PHE A 331 -6.29 -30.12 -6.70
CA PHE A 331 -5.38 -31.24 -6.89
C PHE A 331 -5.40 -31.83 -8.30
N LYS A 332 -6.10 -31.21 -9.24
CA LYS A 332 -6.30 -31.71 -10.62
C LYS A 332 -5.03 -32.19 -11.31
N PRO A 333 -3.89 -31.46 -11.32
CA PRO A 333 -2.67 -31.97 -11.94
C PRO A 333 -2.12 -33.22 -11.30
N PHE A 334 -2.25 -33.34 -9.98
CA PHE A 334 -1.78 -34.50 -9.23
C PHE A 334 -2.66 -35.73 -9.50
N VAL A 335 -3.97 -35.54 -9.58
CA VAL A 335 -4.94 -36.59 -9.95
C VAL A 335 -4.69 -37.03 -11.39
N ILE A 336 -4.47 -36.12 -12.33
CA ILE A 336 -4.11 -36.44 -13.72
C ILE A 336 -2.82 -37.28 -13.77
N SER A 337 -1.79 -36.88 -13.02
CA SER A 337 -0.54 -37.62 -12.94
C SER A 337 -0.74 -39.02 -12.38
N TRP A 338 -1.53 -39.16 -11.32
CA TRP A 338 -1.85 -40.44 -10.71
C TRP A 338 -2.62 -41.37 -11.65
N LEU A 339 -3.65 -40.84 -12.37
CA LEU A 339 -4.43 -41.62 -13.34
C LEU A 339 -3.59 -42.14 -14.50
N ILE A 340 -2.58 -41.35 -14.95
CA ILE A 340 -1.67 -41.79 -16.02
C ILE A 340 -0.66 -42.81 -15.50
N THR A 341 -0.11 -42.60 -14.31
CA THR A 341 0.90 -43.50 -13.73
C THR A 341 0.31 -44.89 -13.38
N ASN A 342 -0.96 -44.93 -13.02
CA ASN A 342 -1.66 -46.18 -12.68
C ASN A 342 -2.48 -46.78 -13.87
N ASP A 343 -2.19 -46.37 -15.10
CA ASP A 343 -2.77 -46.87 -16.36
C ASP A 343 -4.30 -46.71 -16.51
N PHE A 344 -4.94 -45.84 -15.71
CA PHE A 344 -6.37 -45.50 -15.89
C PHE A 344 -6.59 -44.56 -17.09
N ALA A 345 -5.56 -43.83 -17.49
CA ALA A 345 -5.60 -42.92 -18.63
C ALA A 345 -4.26 -42.92 -19.40
N HIS A 346 -4.31 -42.96 -20.74
CA HIS A 346 -3.12 -43.00 -21.57
C HIS A 346 -2.50 -41.62 -21.82
N ASN A 347 -3.25 -40.54 -21.62
CA ASN A 347 -2.79 -39.17 -21.83
C ASN A 347 -3.62 -38.15 -21.02
N ILE A 348 -3.15 -36.91 -20.99
CA ILE A 348 -3.79 -35.81 -20.24
C ILE A 348 -5.24 -35.58 -20.69
N ARG A 349 -5.54 -35.68 -22.00
CA ARG A 349 -6.91 -35.51 -22.51
C ARG A 349 -7.86 -36.60 -22.01
N SER A 350 -7.40 -37.85 -21.99
CA SER A 350 -8.17 -38.97 -21.48
C SER A 350 -8.44 -38.83 -19.97
N ALA A 351 -7.40 -38.46 -19.19
CA ALA A 351 -7.52 -38.19 -17.76
C ALA A 351 -8.50 -37.03 -17.47
N THR A 352 -8.41 -35.94 -18.25
CA THR A 352 -9.34 -34.81 -18.09
C THR A 352 -10.79 -35.22 -18.37
N ARG A 353 -11.04 -36.05 -19.37
CA ARG A 353 -12.41 -36.57 -19.64
C ARG A 353 -12.93 -37.46 -18.52
N LEU A 354 -12.07 -38.29 -17.91
CA LEU A 354 -12.44 -39.08 -16.75
C LEU A 354 -12.81 -38.18 -15.56
N ILE A 355 -12.06 -37.13 -15.33
CA ILE A 355 -12.36 -36.13 -14.29
C ILE A 355 -13.70 -35.44 -14.57
N GLU A 356 -13.96 -35.03 -15.80
CA GLU A 356 -15.22 -34.38 -16.21
C GLU A 356 -16.42 -35.31 -16.12
N SER A 357 -16.22 -36.61 -16.37
CA SER A 357 -17.29 -37.63 -16.24
C SER A 357 -17.62 -37.98 -14.79
N GLY A 358 -16.73 -37.64 -13.84
CA GLY A 358 -16.91 -37.97 -12.42
C GLY A 358 -16.80 -39.48 -12.09
N ASP A 359 -15.94 -40.20 -12.83
CA ASP A 359 -15.69 -41.61 -12.64
C ASP A 359 -15.26 -41.95 -11.19
N ALA A 360 -15.61 -43.14 -10.72
CA ALA A 360 -15.25 -43.58 -9.36
C ALA A 360 -13.73 -43.61 -9.13
N ALA A 361 -12.96 -44.00 -10.13
CA ALA A 361 -11.50 -44.01 -10.07
C ALA A 361 -10.88 -42.63 -9.81
N VAL A 362 -11.57 -41.54 -10.17
CA VAL A 362 -11.12 -40.19 -9.90
C VAL A 362 -11.19 -39.83 -8.41
N TRP A 363 -12.22 -40.35 -7.73
CA TRP A 363 -12.38 -40.10 -6.29
C TRP A 363 -11.39 -40.92 -5.48
N ASP A 364 -11.13 -42.16 -5.89
CA ASP A 364 -10.09 -42.99 -5.28
C ASP A 364 -8.70 -42.38 -5.46
N ALA A 365 -8.40 -41.90 -6.68
CA ALA A 365 -7.19 -41.20 -6.97
C ALA A 365 -7.04 -39.90 -6.13
N LEU A 366 -8.14 -39.16 -5.94
CA LEU A 366 -8.14 -37.96 -5.13
C LEU A 366 -7.86 -38.23 -3.66
N ASP A 367 -8.47 -39.28 -3.09
CA ASP A 367 -8.25 -39.68 -1.71
C ASP A 367 -6.78 -40.07 -1.48
N GLU A 368 -6.17 -40.81 -2.40
CA GLU A 368 -4.76 -41.21 -2.31
C GLU A 368 -3.80 -40.05 -2.47
N VAL A 369 -4.06 -39.17 -3.43
CA VAL A 369 -3.25 -37.95 -3.70
C VAL A 369 -3.26 -36.98 -2.51
N ILE A 370 -4.38 -36.87 -1.82
CA ILE A 370 -4.53 -35.96 -0.66
C ILE A 370 -3.86 -36.55 0.59
N ALA A 371 -3.72 -37.87 0.68
CA ALA A 371 -3.14 -38.50 1.84
C ALA A 371 -1.74 -37.96 2.15
N GLY A 372 -1.54 -37.45 3.35
CA GLY A 372 -0.27 -36.87 3.80
C GLY A 372 0.09 -35.47 3.27
N LYS A 373 -0.74 -34.89 2.42
CA LYS A 373 -0.55 -33.51 1.96
C LYS A 373 -1.17 -32.51 2.93
N TYR A 374 -0.64 -31.28 2.90
CA TYR A 374 -1.14 -30.16 3.68
C TYR A 374 -1.68 -29.08 2.76
N VAL A 375 -2.71 -28.37 3.22
CA VAL A 375 -3.24 -27.16 2.60
C VAL A 375 -3.17 -26.01 3.59
N LEU A 376 -3.00 -24.80 3.09
CA LEU A 376 -3.00 -23.59 3.91
C LEU A 376 -4.39 -22.97 3.87
N LEU A 377 -4.97 -22.72 5.04
CA LEU A 377 -6.19 -21.94 5.19
C LEU A 377 -5.86 -20.51 5.62
N ASN A 378 -6.52 -19.54 5.01
CA ASN A 378 -6.36 -18.13 5.32
C ASN A 378 -7.72 -17.45 5.45
N ARG A 379 -7.87 -16.60 6.48
CA ARG A 379 -8.98 -15.65 6.59
C ARG A 379 -8.47 -14.22 6.54
N ALA A 380 -9.08 -13.40 5.66
CA ALA A 380 -8.82 -11.96 5.64
C ALA A 380 -9.69 -11.23 6.67
N PRO A 381 -9.17 -10.19 7.35
CA PRO A 381 -7.83 -9.63 7.24
C PRO A 381 -6.76 -10.46 7.98
N SER A 382 -5.59 -10.69 7.35
CA SER A 382 -4.49 -11.44 7.95
C SER A 382 -3.63 -10.51 8.82
N LEU A 383 -4.00 -10.35 10.08
CA LEU A 383 -3.37 -9.39 11.01
C LEU A 383 -2.14 -9.96 11.72
N HIS A 384 -2.03 -11.27 11.86
CA HIS A 384 -0.93 -11.96 12.52
C HIS A 384 -0.67 -13.33 11.87
N ARG A 385 0.45 -13.98 12.24
CA ARG A 385 0.87 -15.26 11.62
C ARG A 385 -0.15 -16.37 11.72
N LEU A 386 -0.98 -16.39 12.77
CA LEU A 386 -2.01 -17.42 12.97
C LEU A 386 -3.23 -17.28 12.06
N SER A 387 -3.32 -16.19 11.28
CA SER A 387 -4.35 -16.04 10.25
C SER A 387 -4.09 -16.89 9.00
N ILE A 388 -2.92 -17.55 8.93
CA ILE A 388 -2.59 -18.56 7.93
C ILE A 388 -2.04 -19.79 8.67
N GLN A 389 -2.72 -20.93 8.56
CA GLN A 389 -2.31 -22.18 9.21
C GLN A 389 -2.42 -23.34 8.24
N ALA A 390 -1.59 -24.37 8.44
CA ALA A 390 -1.57 -25.58 7.65
C ALA A 390 -2.43 -26.68 8.29
N PHE A 391 -3.23 -27.33 7.47
CA PHE A 391 -4.09 -28.45 7.88
C PHE A 391 -3.98 -29.60 6.91
N GLN A 392 -4.20 -30.82 7.41
CA GLN A 392 -4.41 -32.00 6.59
C GLN A 392 -5.86 -31.98 6.06
N PRO A 393 -6.08 -31.95 4.75
CA PRO A 393 -7.41 -31.95 4.20
C PRO A 393 -8.07 -33.33 4.35
N LYS A 394 -9.33 -33.32 4.75
CA LYS A 394 -10.24 -34.48 4.75
C LYS A 394 -11.38 -34.15 3.80
N LEU A 395 -11.67 -35.06 2.87
CA LEU A 395 -12.77 -34.84 1.93
C LEU A 395 -14.12 -34.84 2.63
N VAL A 396 -14.93 -33.86 2.31
CA VAL A 396 -16.29 -33.72 2.85
C VAL A 396 -17.28 -33.44 1.72
N GLU A 397 -18.52 -33.87 1.93
CA GLU A 397 -19.61 -33.54 1.03
C GLU A 397 -20.05 -32.08 1.18
N GLY A 398 -20.70 -31.56 0.15
CA GLY A 398 -21.18 -30.19 0.12
C GLY A 398 -20.22 -29.21 -0.56
N LYS A 399 -20.35 -27.93 -0.26
CA LYS A 399 -19.59 -26.84 -0.90
C LYS A 399 -18.83 -25.96 0.13
N ALA A 400 -19.05 -26.18 1.44
CA ALA A 400 -18.44 -25.39 2.49
C ALA A 400 -17.21 -26.09 3.08
N ILE A 401 -16.21 -25.30 3.44
CA ILE A 401 -15.02 -25.75 4.14
C ILE A 401 -15.39 -26.00 5.60
N GLN A 402 -15.03 -27.16 6.14
CA GLN A 402 -15.22 -27.42 7.56
C GLN A 402 -13.97 -27.03 8.33
N LEU A 403 -14.14 -26.20 9.35
CA LEU A 403 -13.08 -25.74 10.23
C LEU A 403 -13.29 -26.29 11.65
N HIS A 404 -12.20 -26.71 12.27
CA HIS A 404 -12.23 -27.18 13.65
C HIS A 404 -12.57 -26.03 14.61
N PRO A 405 -13.52 -26.20 15.55
CA PRO A 405 -13.99 -25.09 16.39
C PRO A 405 -12.91 -24.44 17.25
N LEU A 406 -11.95 -25.19 17.78
CA LEU A 406 -10.91 -24.65 18.66
C LEU A 406 -9.86 -23.80 17.94
N VAL A 407 -9.73 -23.91 16.61
CA VAL A 407 -8.78 -23.09 15.84
C VAL A 407 -9.42 -21.81 15.29
N ALA A 408 -10.75 -21.69 15.33
CA ALA A 408 -11.48 -20.54 14.80
C ALA A 408 -10.99 -19.20 15.40
N ASN A 409 -10.67 -19.18 16.69
CA ASN A 409 -10.16 -17.98 17.38
C ASN A 409 -8.79 -17.52 16.84
N GLY A 410 -7.93 -18.44 16.38
CA GLY A 410 -6.66 -18.09 15.74
C GLY A 410 -6.86 -17.32 14.43
N PHE A 411 -7.93 -17.59 13.70
CA PHE A 411 -8.34 -16.87 12.51
C PHE A 411 -9.23 -15.66 12.78
N ASN A 412 -9.66 -15.46 14.01
CA ASN A 412 -10.75 -14.55 14.37
C ASN A 412 -11.98 -14.80 13.48
N ALA A 413 -12.33 -16.06 13.28
CA ALA A 413 -13.39 -16.52 12.38
C ALA A 413 -14.63 -16.88 13.17
N ASP A 414 -15.79 -16.53 12.62
CA ASP A 414 -17.11 -16.97 13.04
C ASP A 414 -17.84 -17.68 11.89
N TYR A 415 -18.96 -18.32 12.19
CA TYR A 415 -19.69 -19.13 11.21
C TYR A 415 -20.98 -18.46 10.74
N ASP A 416 -21.02 -17.13 10.72
CA ASP A 416 -22.16 -16.33 10.28
C ASP A 416 -22.18 -16.03 8.77
N GLY A 417 -21.27 -16.66 8.01
CA GLY A 417 -21.11 -16.45 6.57
C GLY A 417 -19.68 -16.11 6.17
N ASP A 418 -18.73 -16.19 7.09
CA ASP A 418 -17.31 -16.01 6.83
C ASP A 418 -16.80 -16.95 5.74
N GLN A 419 -15.87 -16.46 4.94
CA GLN A 419 -15.18 -17.19 3.90
C GLN A 419 -13.69 -17.33 4.22
N MET A 420 -13.10 -18.46 3.84
CA MET A 420 -11.67 -18.66 3.91
C MET A 420 -11.10 -19.06 2.56
N ALA A 421 -9.86 -18.64 2.32
CA ALA A 421 -9.08 -19.05 1.16
C ALA A 421 -8.31 -20.32 1.50
N VAL A 422 -8.19 -21.21 0.52
CA VAL A 422 -7.37 -22.43 0.56
C VAL A 422 -6.25 -22.30 -0.45
N HIS A 423 -5.04 -22.64 -0.05
CA HIS A 423 -3.87 -22.65 -0.93
C HIS A 423 -3.17 -24.01 -0.84
N LEU A 424 -2.74 -24.52 -1.97
CA LEU A 424 -2.01 -25.79 -2.05
C LEU A 424 -0.52 -25.53 -2.25
N PRO A 425 0.36 -25.84 -1.27
CA PRO A 425 1.80 -25.88 -1.49
C PRO A 425 2.14 -26.99 -2.49
N LEU A 426 2.92 -26.68 -3.52
CA LEU A 426 3.15 -27.59 -4.65
C LEU A 426 4.39 -28.46 -4.48
N SER A 427 5.50 -27.87 -4.02
CA SER A 427 6.76 -28.60 -3.86
C SER A 427 6.84 -29.36 -2.54
N ASP A 428 7.63 -30.42 -2.51
CA ASP A 428 7.85 -31.20 -1.29
C ASP A 428 8.50 -30.37 -0.18
N ALA A 429 9.37 -29.41 -0.54
CA ALA A 429 9.94 -28.47 0.40
C ALA A 429 8.85 -27.56 1.03
N ALA A 430 7.94 -27.03 0.21
CA ALA A 430 6.83 -26.21 0.70
C ALA A 430 5.83 -27.04 1.55
N GLN A 431 5.62 -28.31 1.21
CA GLN A 431 4.81 -29.24 2.02
C GLN A 431 5.48 -29.53 3.37
N ALA A 432 6.81 -29.69 3.41
CA ALA A 432 7.55 -29.86 4.65
C ALA A 432 7.47 -28.59 5.52
N GLU A 433 7.65 -27.40 4.95
CA GLU A 433 7.48 -26.15 5.69
C GLU A 433 6.05 -25.98 6.24
N ALA A 434 5.04 -26.31 5.44
CA ALA A 434 3.64 -26.27 5.88
C ALA A 434 3.41 -27.21 7.10
N ARG A 435 3.99 -28.42 7.05
CA ARG A 435 3.91 -29.38 8.15
C ARG A 435 4.66 -28.93 9.39
N ASP A 436 5.94 -28.54 9.22
CA ASP A 436 6.88 -28.38 10.33
C ASP A 436 6.85 -26.99 10.98
N LEU A 437 6.37 -25.95 10.24
CA LEU A 437 6.32 -24.57 10.73
C LEU A 437 4.90 -24.02 10.88
N MET A 438 3.95 -24.44 10.03
CA MET A 438 2.64 -23.79 9.95
C MET A 438 1.49 -24.64 10.49
N SER A 439 1.72 -25.92 10.82
CA SER A 439 0.69 -26.76 11.44
C SER A 439 0.44 -26.32 12.88
N ILE A 440 -0.75 -26.62 13.39
CA ILE A 440 -1.16 -26.27 14.75
C ILE A 440 -0.23 -26.86 15.82
N SER A 441 0.31 -28.05 15.61
CA SER A 441 1.23 -28.70 16.53
C SER A 441 2.54 -27.93 16.72
N HIS A 442 3.03 -27.27 15.66
CA HIS A 442 4.29 -26.53 15.68
C HIS A 442 4.10 -25.01 15.92
N ASN A 443 2.87 -24.54 15.82
CA ASN A 443 2.53 -23.11 15.98
C ASN A 443 1.42 -22.90 17.01
N LEU A 444 1.54 -23.61 18.14
CA LEU A 444 0.50 -23.64 19.15
C LEU A 444 0.44 -22.40 20.04
N LEU A 445 1.54 -21.65 20.19
CA LEU A 445 1.61 -20.51 21.11
C LEU A 445 1.34 -19.18 20.43
N LYS A 446 0.58 -18.34 21.10
CA LYS A 446 0.37 -16.93 20.69
C LYS A 446 1.63 -16.13 20.93
N PRO A 447 2.11 -15.33 19.95
CA PRO A 447 3.28 -14.49 20.13
C PRO A 447 3.11 -13.38 21.18
N ALA A 448 1.87 -12.98 21.48
CA ALA A 448 1.56 -11.87 22.37
C ALA A 448 1.75 -12.22 23.86
N ASP A 449 1.31 -13.41 24.27
CA ASP A 449 1.23 -13.79 25.67
C ASP A 449 1.80 -15.20 25.98
N GLY A 450 2.24 -15.92 24.95
CA GLY A 450 2.76 -17.27 25.10
C GLY A 450 1.71 -18.32 25.48
N GLN A 451 0.43 -17.98 25.49
CA GLN A 451 -0.63 -18.93 25.78
C GLN A 451 -0.98 -19.77 24.55
N PRO A 452 -1.52 -20.99 24.74
CA PRO A 452 -2.00 -21.79 23.62
C PRO A 452 -3.05 -21.08 22.76
N VAL A 453 -2.95 -21.24 21.44
CA VAL A 453 -3.91 -20.68 20.46
C VAL A 453 -5.26 -21.37 20.56
N LEU A 454 -5.24 -22.68 20.87
CA LEU A 454 -6.46 -23.47 21.06
C LEU A 454 -7.26 -22.90 22.23
N SER A 455 -8.33 -22.20 21.91
CA SER A 455 -9.18 -21.53 22.89
C SER A 455 -10.52 -22.24 22.93
N VAL A 456 -10.94 -22.58 24.15
CA VAL A 456 -12.27 -23.14 24.40
C VAL A 456 -13.29 -22.01 24.55
N ASP A 457 -14.39 -22.13 23.82
CA ASP A 457 -15.50 -21.17 23.86
C ASP A 457 -16.84 -21.89 23.74
N GLN A 458 -17.94 -21.14 24.03
CA GLN A 458 -19.32 -21.56 23.81
C GLN A 458 -19.61 -22.99 24.35
N ASP A 459 -20.07 -23.88 23.51
CA ASP A 459 -20.51 -25.25 23.89
C ASP A 459 -19.40 -26.08 24.53
N VAL A 460 -18.13 -25.83 24.20
CA VAL A 460 -17.02 -26.53 24.83
C VAL A 460 -16.87 -26.12 26.30
N VAL A 461 -17.09 -24.85 26.61
CA VAL A 461 -17.08 -24.38 28.01
C VAL A 461 -18.33 -24.90 28.75
N TYR A 462 -19.50 -24.75 28.14
CA TYR A 462 -20.76 -25.17 28.75
C TYR A 462 -20.77 -26.66 29.07
N GLY A 463 -20.34 -27.52 28.14
CA GLY A 463 -20.32 -28.94 28.35
C GLY A 463 -19.40 -29.39 29.47
N ASN A 464 -18.19 -28.82 29.54
CA ASN A 464 -17.23 -29.12 30.60
C ASN A 464 -17.66 -28.53 31.94
N TYR A 465 -18.26 -27.33 31.95
CA TYR A 465 -18.82 -26.73 33.16
C TYR A 465 -19.97 -27.60 33.70
N TYR A 466 -20.96 -27.96 32.86
CA TYR A 466 -22.06 -28.83 33.22
C TYR A 466 -21.56 -30.16 33.77
N LEU A 467 -20.55 -30.76 33.15
CA LEU A 467 -19.98 -32.02 33.54
C LEU A 467 -19.34 -31.95 34.94
N THR A 468 -18.58 -30.88 35.22
CA THR A 468 -17.77 -30.76 36.45
C THR A 468 -18.42 -29.92 37.55
N TYR A 469 -19.60 -29.36 37.27
CA TYR A 469 -20.35 -28.57 38.25
C TYR A 469 -20.73 -29.45 39.45
N ASP A 470 -20.59 -28.90 40.64
CA ASP A 470 -20.95 -29.52 41.89
C ASP A 470 -22.15 -28.79 42.50
N LYS A 471 -23.26 -29.42 42.66
CA LYS A 471 -24.38 -28.91 43.46
C LYS A 471 -23.97 -28.90 44.94
N GLN A 472 -22.99 -28.01 45.21
CA GLN A 472 -22.52 -27.86 46.58
C GLN A 472 -23.64 -27.56 47.50
N SER A 473 -23.65 -28.15 48.52
CA SER A 473 -24.01 -27.62 49.82
C SER A 473 -24.98 -28.43 50.62
N GLU A 474 -25.85 -29.22 50.04
CA GLU A 474 -26.88 -29.82 50.84
C GLU A 474 -26.61 -31.27 51.32
N ALA A 475 -25.65 -31.98 50.75
CA ALA A 475 -25.41 -33.38 51.08
C ALA A 475 -23.98 -33.71 51.56
N LYS A 476 -23.53 -33.03 52.61
CA LYS A 476 -22.26 -33.45 53.25
C LYS A 476 -22.36 -34.78 54.00
N LYS A 477 -23.53 -35.40 54.17
CA LYS A 477 -23.73 -36.54 55.07
C LYS A 477 -23.87 -37.91 54.40
N ASP A 478 -24.36 -38.04 53.17
CA ASP A 478 -24.53 -39.36 52.56
C ASP A 478 -23.92 -39.47 51.15
N ARG A 479 -22.59 -39.53 51.09
CA ARG A 479 -21.90 -39.83 49.81
C ARG A 479 -21.93 -41.35 49.58
N ARG A 480 -22.57 -41.78 48.49
CA ARG A 480 -22.49 -43.17 48.06
C ARG A 480 -21.05 -43.51 47.73
N ALA A 481 -20.58 -44.67 48.19
CA ALA A 481 -19.24 -45.17 47.92
C ALA A 481 -19.30 -46.23 46.83
N PHE A 482 -18.38 -46.14 45.87
CA PHE A 482 -18.21 -47.07 44.77
C PHE A 482 -16.78 -47.60 44.76
N SER A 483 -16.64 -48.90 44.52
CA SER A 483 -15.33 -49.58 44.53
C SER A 483 -14.52 -49.26 43.28
N SER A 484 -15.17 -48.86 42.18
CA SER A 484 -14.53 -48.52 40.92
C SER A 484 -15.33 -47.49 40.15
N VAL A 485 -14.70 -46.86 39.15
CA VAL A 485 -15.35 -45.93 38.20
C VAL A 485 -16.46 -46.65 37.45
N TYR A 486 -16.23 -47.89 37.04
CA TYR A 486 -17.21 -48.69 36.30
C TYR A 486 -18.50 -48.94 37.10
N GLU A 487 -18.40 -49.19 38.40
CA GLU A 487 -19.57 -49.33 39.28
C GLU A 487 -20.37 -48.01 39.37
N ALA A 488 -19.68 -46.86 39.44
CA ALA A 488 -20.33 -45.56 39.43
C ALA A 488 -21.01 -45.24 38.07
N GLU A 489 -20.40 -45.68 36.96
CA GLU A 489 -21.01 -45.56 35.62
C GLU A 489 -22.28 -46.41 35.49
N MET A 490 -22.26 -47.64 35.98
CA MET A 490 -23.45 -48.51 36.00
C MET A 490 -24.59 -47.87 36.80
N ALA A 491 -24.29 -47.29 37.96
CA ALA A 491 -25.29 -46.59 38.78
C ALA A 491 -25.83 -45.33 38.07
N TYR A 492 -25.00 -44.63 37.27
CA TYR A 492 -25.44 -43.51 36.43
C TYR A 492 -26.34 -43.98 35.29
N ASP A 493 -25.99 -45.05 34.59
CA ASP A 493 -26.80 -45.59 33.49
C ASP A 493 -28.13 -46.17 34.01
N ALA A 494 -28.16 -46.68 35.23
CA ALA A 494 -29.37 -47.12 35.93
C ALA A 494 -30.23 -45.94 36.45
N GLY A 495 -29.75 -44.68 36.35
CA GLY A 495 -30.46 -43.49 36.81
C GLY A 495 -30.44 -43.28 38.33
N GLU A 496 -29.61 -44.02 39.08
CA GLU A 496 -29.52 -43.91 40.54
C GLU A 496 -28.71 -42.72 41.00
N ILE A 497 -27.75 -42.25 40.18
CA ILE A 497 -26.95 -41.04 40.39
C ILE A 497 -26.94 -40.16 39.15
N THR A 498 -26.67 -38.86 39.34
CA THR A 498 -26.44 -37.90 38.26
C THR A 498 -24.95 -37.61 38.15
N LEU A 499 -24.54 -36.94 37.06
CA LEU A 499 -23.16 -36.49 36.86
C LEU A 499 -22.64 -35.60 37.98
N GLN A 500 -23.52 -34.82 38.59
CA GLN A 500 -23.23 -33.85 39.65
C GLN A 500 -23.43 -34.40 41.07
N THR A 501 -23.88 -35.66 41.19
CA THR A 501 -24.07 -36.28 42.52
C THR A 501 -22.72 -36.47 43.20
N PRO A 502 -22.53 -35.97 44.45
CA PRO A 502 -21.30 -36.21 45.20
C PRO A 502 -21.17 -37.69 45.54
N ILE A 503 -20.07 -38.31 45.13
CA ILE A 503 -19.74 -39.73 45.34
C ILE A 503 -18.38 -39.89 45.99
N ARG A 504 -18.13 -41.05 46.52
CA ARG A 504 -16.81 -41.52 46.96
C ARG A 504 -16.40 -42.68 46.08
N VAL A 505 -15.31 -42.55 45.32
CA VAL A 505 -14.89 -43.54 44.34
C VAL A 505 -13.38 -43.74 44.39
N TYR A 506 -12.91 -44.97 44.13
CA TYR A 506 -11.50 -45.27 44.00
C TYR A 506 -11.02 -44.89 42.59
N VAL A 507 -10.11 -43.89 42.51
CA VAL A 507 -9.55 -43.37 41.24
C VAL A 507 -8.05 -43.12 41.43
N LYS A 508 -7.23 -43.48 40.45
CA LYS A 508 -5.77 -43.29 40.44
C LYS A 508 -5.08 -43.69 41.74
N GLY A 509 -5.48 -44.87 42.33
CA GLY A 509 -4.83 -45.40 43.52
C GLY A 509 -5.33 -44.87 44.87
N GLU A 510 -6.28 -43.91 44.87
CA GLU A 510 -6.80 -43.26 46.06
C GLU A 510 -8.32 -43.21 46.08
N ILE A 511 -8.88 -43.21 47.29
CA ILE A 511 -10.32 -42.98 47.48
C ILE A 511 -10.56 -41.47 47.50
N ARG A 512 -11.29 -40.96 46.50
CA ARG A 512 -11.57 -39.52 46.36
C ARG A 512 -13.05 -39.19 46.54
N ASN A 513 -13.29 -38.04 47.16
CA ASN A 513 -14.62 -37.44 47.23
C ASN A 513 -14.78 -36.53 46.01
N THR A 514 -15.59 -36.95 45.06
CA THR A 514 -15.71 -36.27 43.77
C THR A 514 -17.12 -36.43 43.18
N THR A 515 -17.31 -36.10 41.91
CA THR A 515 -18.51 -36.37 41.13
C THR A 515 -18.15 -37.23 39.93
N LEU A 516 -19.10 -37.99 39.39
CA LEU A 516 -18.85 -38.83 38.22
C LEU A 516 -18.41 -37.97 37.01
N GLY A 517 -18.97 -36.81 36.86
CA GLY A 517 -18.57 -35.89 35.80
C GLY A 517 -17.10 -35.43 35.89
N ARG A 518 -16.59 -35.18 37.09
CA ARG A 518 -15.15 -34.87 37.28
C ARG A 518 -14.27 -36.08 36.99
N VAL A 519 -14.72 -37.27 37.28
CA VAL A 519 -14.00 -38.51 36.92
C VAL A 519 -13.84 -38.58 35.40
N PHE A 520 -14.92 -38.44 34.63
CA PHE A 520 -14.87 -38.44 33.17
C PHE A 520 -13.94 -37.34 32.59
N PHE A 521 -13.91 -36.18 33.21
CA PHE A 521 -12.98 -35.13 32.79
C PHE A 521 -11.53 -35.52 33.04
N ASN A 522 -11.23 -36.15 34.17
CA ASN A 522 -9.87 -36.55 34.50
C ASN A 522 -9.39 -37.77 33.70
N GLU A 523 -10.30 -38.60 33.18
CA GLU A 523 -9.97 -39.75 32.32
C GLU A 523 -9.43 -39.36 30.95
N ILE A 524 -9.79 -38.17 30.44
CA ILE A 524 -9.27 -37.68 29.15
C ILE A 524 -7.90 -37.07 29.27
N LEU A 525 -7.45 -36.73 30.49
CA LEU A 525 -6.12 -36.18 30.77
C LEU A 525 -5.06 -37.32 30.78
N PRO A 526 -3.77 -36.97 30.62
CA PRO A 526 -2.70 -37.97 30.77
C PRO A 526 -2.73 -38.67 32.14
N GLU A 527 -2.32 -39.95 32.19
CA GLU A 527 -2.39 -40.76 33.40
C GLU A 527 -1.62 -40.16 34.56
N ASP A 528 -0.45 -39.58 34.28
CA ASP A 528 0.44 -38.98 35.28
C ASP A 528 0.03 -37.55 35.68
N TYR A 529 -0.98 -36.98 35.00
CA TYR A 529 -1.45 -35.62 35.35
C TYR A 529 -2.20 -35.64 36.70
N PRO A 530 -1.97 -34.65 37.58
CA PRO A 530 -2.67 -34.54 38.85
C PRO A 530 -4.19 -34.53 38.67
N TYR A 531 -4.91 -35.17 39.60
CA TYR A 531 -6.37 -35.15 39.54
C TYR A 531 -6.90 -33.73 39.76
N ASP A 532 -7.65 -33.19 38.81
CA ASP A 532 -8.26 -31.86 38.90
C ASP A 532 -9.65 -31.95 39.55
N GLU A 533 -9.78 -31.34 40.73
CA GLU A 533 -11.03 -31.24 41.50
C GLU A 533 -11.86 -30.01 41.18
N ASN A 534 -11.33 -29.10 40.38
CA ASN A 534 -11.96 -27.83 40.11
C ASN A 534 -13.13 -27.94 39.12
N VAL A 535 -14.05 -27.00 39.18
CA VAL A 535 -15.06 -26.78 38.15
C VAL A 535 -14.40 -26.21 36.89
N GLN A 536 -14.63 -26.86 35.77
CA GLN A 536 -13.98 -26.51 34.52
C GLN A 536 -14.63 -25.26 33.87
N THR A 537 -14.18 -24.10 34.28
CA THR A 537 -14.48 -22.83 33.64
C THR A 537 -13.54 -22.62 32.46
N LYS A 538 -13.83 -21.63 31.58
CA LYS A 538 -12.94 -21.21 30.48
C LYS A 538 -11.49 -20.98 30.96
N LYS A 539 -11.32 -20.29 32.09
CA LYS A 539 -9.99 -20.01 32.66
C LYS A 539 -9.27 -21.28 33.11
N GLN A 540 -10.02 -22.20 33.79
CA GLN A 540 -9.45 -23.46 34.28
C GLN A 540 -9.03 -24.37 33.16
N ILE A 541 -9.86 -24.52 32.10
CA ILE A 541 -9.50 -25.34 30.95
C ILE A 541 -8.25 -24.78 30.23
N ASN A 542 -8.17 -23.46 30.05
CA ASN A 542 -6.98 -22.84 29.47
C ASN A 542 -5.73 -23.07 30.34
N HIS A 543 -5.87 -23.05 31.67
CA HIS A 543 -4.77 -23.34 32.58
C HIS A 543 -4.33 -24.84 32.44
N VAL A 544 -5.26 -25.76 32.42
CA VAL A 544 -4.99 -27.18 32.18
C VAL A 544 -4.27 -27.41 30.85
N LEU A 545 -4.72 -26.74 29.77
CA LEU A 545 -4.04 -26.85 28.46
C LEU A 545 -2.62 -26.24 28.48
N ALA A 546 -2.40 -25.13 29.19
CA ALA A 546 -1.07 -24.52 29.34
C ALA A 546 -0.14 -25.43 30.16
N ASP A 547 -0.62 -26.03 31.23
CA ASP A 547 0.14 -26.98 32.05
C ASP A 547 0.51 -28.24 31.26
N ILE A 548 -0.44 -28.81 30.51
CA ILE A 548 -0.18 -29.95 29.63
C ILE A 548 0.87 -29.60 28.58
N PHE A 549 0.83 -28.41 28.02
CA PHE A 549 1.85 -27.96 27.08
C PHE A 549 3.24 -27.94 27.73
N ASN A 550 3.35 -27.38 28.93
CA ASN A 550 4.61 -27.28 29.63
C ASN A 550 5.20 -28.63 30.05
N ILE A 551 4.34 -29.62 30.38
CA ILE A 551 4.77 -30.92 30.88
C ILE A 551 4.99 -31.91 29.73
N TYR A 552 4.06 -31.99 28.77
CA TYR A 552 4.00 -33.04 27.76
C TYR A 552 4.23 -32.57 26.33
N GLY A 553 4.34 -31.23 26.10
CA GLY A 553 4.56 -30.64 24.78
C GLY A 553 3.30 -30.49 23.93
N ALA A 554 3.50 -30.04 22.70
CA ALA A 554 2.45 -29.57 21.81
C ALA A 554 1.49 -30.68 21.33
N ASP A 555 2.01 -31.87 20.94
CA ASP A 555 1.21 -32.92 20.37
C ASP A 555 0.21 -33.51 21.40
N MET A 556 0.64 -33.67 22.64
CA MET A 556 -0.24 -34.10 23.72
C MET A 556 -1.30 -33.03 24.00
N THR A 557 -0.94 -31.76 23.99
CA THR A 557 -1.88 -30.63 24.19
C THR A 557 -2.99 -30.65 23.14
N VAL A 558 -2.63 -30.84 21.88
CA VAL A 558 -3.59 -30.92 20.76
C VAL A 558 -4.51 -32.14 20.95
N THR A 559 -3.94 -33.27 21.35
CA THR A 559 -4.72 -34.50 21.58
C THR A 559 -5.71 -34.32 22.73
N VAL A 560 -5.28 -33.75 23.84
CA VAL A 560 -6.14 -33.49 25.00
C VAL A 560 -7.21 -32.46 24.67
N ALA A 561 -6.88 -31.39 23.93
CA ALA A 561 -7.86 -30.39 23.48
C ALA A 561 -8.97 -31.03 22.62
N ASP A 562 -8.62 -31.95 21.72
CA ASP A 562 -9.61 -32.73 20.95
C ASP A 562 -10.49 -33.63 21.82
N ARG A 563 -9.91 -34.27 22.85
CA ARG A 563 -10.67 -35.06 23.81
C ARG A 563 -11.62 -34.20 24.64
N ILE A 564 -11.16 -33.06 25.14
CA ILE A 564 -11.98 -32.06 25.87
C ILE A 564 -13.16 -31.62 25.01
N LYS A 565 -12.91 -31.26 23.73
CA LYS A 565 -13.98 -30.91 22.78
C LYS A 565 -14.99 -32.03 22.61
N GLY A 566 -14.51 -33.26 22.37
CA GLY A 566 -15.38 -34.43 22.16
C GLY A 566 -16.26 -34.74 23.36
N LEU A 567 -15.66 -34.70 24.56
CA LEU A 567 -16.36 -34.90 25.83
C LEU A 567 -17.43 -33.82 26.05
N SER A 568 -17.05 -32.59 25.84
CA SER A 568 -17.96 -31.45 26.00
C SER A 568 -19.16 -31.53 25.09
N PHE A 569 -18.97 -31.76 23.80
CA PHE A 569 -20.08 -31.87 22.85
C PHE A 569 -21.04 -33.05 23.18
N ARG A 570 -20.51 -34.16 23.67
CA ARG A 570 -21.31 -35.28 24.12
C ARG A 570 -22.23 -34.88 25.28
N PHE A 571 -21.69 -34.19 26.28
CA PHE A 571 -22.45 -33.86 27.50
C PHE A 571 -23.29 -32.60 27.38
N VAL A 572 -22.89 -31.60 26.60
CA VAL A 572 -23.76 -30.43 26.35
C VAL A 572 -25.02 -30.83 25.58
N THR A 573 -24.88 -31.77 24.62
CA THR A 573 -26.04 -32.33 23.90
C THR A 573 -26.98 -33.07 24.82
N LYS A 574 -26.43 -33.91 25.74
CA LYS A 574 -27.24 -34.65 26.74
C LYS A 574 -27.89 -33.73 27.78
N SER A 575 -27.25 -32.62 28.12
CA SER A 575 -27.72 -31.69 29.15
C SER A 575 -29.02 -30.98 28.78
N GLY A 576 -29.26 -30.77 27.48
CA GLY A 576 -30.42 -30.02 27.00
C GLY A 576 -30.48 -28.57 27.51
N LEU A 577 -29.33 -27.99 27.89
CA LEU A 577 -29.27 -26.62 28.41
C LEU A 577 -29.84 -25.65 27.39
N SER A 578 -30.75 -24.81 27.85
CA SER A 578 -31.40 -23.73 27.07
C SER A 578 -31.61 -22.53 27.97
N ILE A 579 -31.62 -21.35 27.38
CA ILE A 579 -31.88 -20.09 28.06
C ILE A 579 -33.21 -19.54 27.55
N GLY A 580 -34.17 -19.39 28.45
CA GLY A 580 -35.46 -18.80 28.16
C GLY A 580 -35.58 -17.36 28.69
N LYS A 581 -36.71 -16.73 28.39
CA LYS A 581 -37.02 -15.38 28.88
C LYS A 581 -37.02 -15.30 30.41
N GLU A 582 -37.40 -16.39 31.06
CA GLU A 582 -37.55 -16.47 32.53
C GLU A 582 -36.21 -16.55 33.26
N ASP A 583 -35.14 -16.93 32.54
CA ASP A 583 -33.77 -17.01 33.07
C ASP A 583 -33.10 -15.62 33.18
N TYR A 584 -33.68 -14.62 32.53
CA TYR A 584 -33.23 -13.23 32.66
C TYR A 584 -33.84 -12.59 33.88
N THR A 585 -33.04 -12.26 34.89
CA THR A 585 -33.45 -11.42 36.00
C THR A 585 -33.74 -10.01 35.50
N VAL A 586 -35.00 -9.62 35.50
CA VAL A 586 -35.39 -8.22 35.28
C VAL A 586 -35.06 -7.44 36.55
N TYR A 587 -34.05 -6.58 36.47
CA TYR A 587 -33.82 -5.61 37.53
C TYR A 587 -35.01 -4.64 37.59
N GLU A 588 -35.76 -4.68 38.70
CA GLU A 588 -36.73 -3.67 39.02
C GLU A 588 -35.97 -2.34 39.18
N ARG A 589 -36.38 -1.32 38.42
CA ARG A 589 -35.73 0.00 38.36
C ARG A 589 -35.55 0.67 39.72
N ASP A 590 -36.40 0.30 40.67
CA ASP A 590 -36.44 0.85 42.03
C ASP A 590 -35.40 0.21 42.99
N LYS A 591 -34.63 -0.77 42.53
CA LYS A 591 -33.60 -1.47 43.33
C LYS A 591 -32.18 -1.18 42.88
N ILE A 592 -31.97 -0.25 41.94
CA ILE A 592 -30.64 0.21 41.55
C ILE A 592 -30.23 1.27 42.60
N PRO A 593 -29.17 1.04 43.42
CA PRO A 593 -28.66 2.11 44.26
C PRO A 593 -28.15 3.23 43.36
N GLU A 594 -28.49 4.48 43.67
CA GLU A 594 -28.03 5.69 43.01
C GLU A 594 -26.50 5.81 43.02
#